data_2bebff733c19560ba87474a492a6b578
#
_entry.id   2bebff733c19560ba87474a492a6b578
#
_cell.length_a   1.000
_cell.length_b   1.000
_cell.length_c   1.000
_cell.angle_alpha   90.00
_cell.angle_beta   90.00
_cell.angle_gamma   90.00
#
_symmetry.space_group_name_H-M   'P 1'
#
loop_
_entity.id
_entity.type
_entity.pdbx_description
1 polymer ?
#
loop_
_entity_poly.entity_id
_entity_poly.type
_entity_poly.pdbx_seq_one_letter_code
_entity_poly.pdbx_strand_id
1 'polypeptide(L)'
;MKKIISIALVVLMLICVLASCGQKSVVGTWTRQYTVLGVVTEDKFVFNEDGTGTMTTILGIDLDMTYTAEDGELIVTVNTLGVETDINYSYKFEKGNLILTSGGETLEFIKQK
;
A
#
# COMPACT_ATOMS: atom_id res chain seq x y z
N MET A 1 33.43 -25.58 -5.36
CA MET A 1 32.56 -25.21 -6.46
C MET A 1 31.14 -24.90 -6.04
N LYS A 2 30.49 -25.79 -5.33
CA LYS A 2 29.14 -25.54 -4.86
C LYS A 2 29.02 -24.32 -3.94
N LYS A 3 30.03 -24.12 -3.09
CA LYS A 3 30.03 -22.97 -2.19
C LYS A 3 30.14 -21.65 -2.94
N ILE A 4 30.90 -21.62 -4.02
CA ILE A 4 31.08 -20.43 -4.82
C ILE A 4 29.78 -20.09 -5.53
N ILE A 5 29.08 -21.10 -6.05
CA ILE A 5 27.81 -20.91 -6.73
C ILE A 5 26.76 -20.39 -5.73
N SER A 6 26.75 -20.93 -4.50
CA SER A 6 25.82 -20.47 -3.47
C SER A 6 26.06 -19.02 -3.09
N ILE A 7 27.32 -18.63 -2.97
CA ILE A 7 27.67 -17.24 -2.64
C ILE A 7 27.23 -16.30 -3.76
N ALA A 8 27.48 -16.68 -5.01
CA ALA A 8 27.06 -15.87 -6.15
C ALA A 8 25.55 -15.73 -6.18
N LEU A 9 24.83 -16.78 -5.87
CA LEU A 9 23.36 -16.75 -5.84
C LEU A 9 22.86 -15.82 -4.72
N VAL A 10 23.48 -15.88 -3.55
CA VAL A 10 23.12 -15.01 -2.43
C VAL A 10 23.38 -13.56 -2.77
N VAL A 11 24.51 -13.27 -3.38
CA VAL A 11 24.82 -11.91 -3.80
C VAL A 11 23.81 -11.42 -4.84
N LEU A 12 23.42 -12.27 -5.76
CA LEU A 12 22.43 -11.93 -6.77
C LEU A 12 21.07 -11.62 -6.11
N MET A 13 20.66 -12.41 -5.16
CA MET A 13 19.43 -12.17 -4.42
C MET A 13 19.51 -10.88 -3.62
N LEU A 14 20.65 -10.57 -3.04
CA LEU A 14 20.85 -9.33 -2.32
C LEU A 14 20.69 -8.13 -3.23
N ILE A 15 21.24 -8.20 -4.44
CA ILE A 15 21.10 -7.15 -5.43
C ILE A 15 19.64 -6.97 -5.80
N CYS A 16 18.91 -8.06 -6.00
CA CYS A 16 17.48 -7.99 -6.30
C CYS A 16 16.69 -7.34 -5.15
N VAL A 17 17.05 -7.66 -3.92
CA VAL A 17 16.40 -7.05 -2.75
C VAL A 17 16.69 -5.56 -2.70
N LEU A 18 17.92 -5.15 -2.99
CA LEU A 18 18.27 -3.75 -3.03
C LEU A 18 17.53 -3.02 -4.14
N ALA A 19 17.40 -3.65 -5.30
CA ALA A 19 16.62 -3.09 -6.39
C ALA A 19 15.14 -2.99 -6.00
N SER A 20 14.61 -3.97 -5.28
CA SER A 20 13.25 -3.92 -4.78
C SER A 20 13.08 -2.84 -3.72
N CYS A 21 14.10 -2.62 -2.90
CA CYS A 21 14.08 -1.52 -1.93
C CYS A 21 14.10 -0.16 -2.62
N GLY A 22 14.68 -0.07 -3.81
CA GLY A 22 14.61 1.11 -4.63
C GLY A 22 13.22 1.34 -5.19
N GLN A 23 12.43 0.29 -5.32
CA GLN A 23 11.02 0.40 -5.62
C GLN A 23 10.28 0.71 -4.34
N LYS A 24 9.24 1.47 -4.46
CA LYS A 24 8.54 1.90 -3.28
C LYS A 24 7.65 0.79 -2.73
N SER A 25 7.61 0.72 -1.41
CA SER A 25 6.71 -0.15 -0.68
C SER A 25 5.44 0.63 -0.34
N VAL A 26 4.33 -0.06 -0.14
CA VAL A 26 3.12 0.60 0.34
C VAL A 26 3.22 1.01 1.81
N VAL A 27 4.22 0.51 2.54
CA VAL A 27 4.41 0.86 3.96
C VAL A 27 4.55 2.37 4.12
N GLY A 28 3.78 2.94 5.02
CA GLY A 28 3.80 4.37 5.29
C GLY A 28 2.39 4.94 5.41
N THR A 29 2.32 6.24 5.42
CA THR A 29 1.06 6.98 5.49
C THR A 29 0.81 7.67 4.16
N TRP A 30 -0.37 7.46 3.62
CA TRP A 30 -0.76 7.97 2.31
C TRP A 30 -2.06 8.73 2.43
N THR A 31 -2.14 9.90 1.81
CA THR A 31 -3.34 10.73 1.86
C THR A 31 -3.76 11.16 0.46
N ARG A 32 -5.06 11.35 0.29
CA ARG A 32 -5.64 11.87 -0.92
C ARG A 32 -6.67 12.93 -0.54
N GLN A 33 -6.48 14.14 -1.03
CA GLN A 33 -7.43 15.22 -0.81
C GLN A 33 -8.34 15.36 -2.01
N TYR A 34 -9.61 15.61 -1.75
CA TYR A 34 -10.58 15.87 -2.78
C TYR A 34 -11.68 16.77 -2.23
N THR A 35 -12.45 17.35 -3.12
CA THR A 35 -13.49 18.30 -2.73
C THR A 35 -14.86 17.65 -2.96
N VAL A 36 -15.67 17.66 -1.92
CA VAL A 36 -17.06 17.17 -1.98
C VAL A 36 -17.96 18.32 -1.55
N LEU A 37 -18.84 18.76 -2.46
CA LEU A 37 -19.78 19.85 -2.19
C LEU A 37 -19.09 21.10 -1.62
N GLY A 38 -17.93 21.43 -2.17
CA GLY A 38 -17.18 22.61 -1.73
C GLY A 38 -16.35 22.41 -0.47
N VAL A 39 -16.38 21.24 0.14
CA VAL A 39 -15.61 20.93 1.35
C VAL A 39 -14.43 20.04 0.99
N VAL A 40 -13.23 20.44 1.43
CA VAL A 40 -12.03 19.63 1.23
C VAL A 40 -12.09 18.44 2.16
N THR A 41 -11.97 17.25 1.58
CA THR A 41 -12.06 15.99 2.30
C THR A 41 -10.78 15.21 2.08
N GLU A 42 -10.39 14.40 3.05
CA GLU A 42 -9.15 13.63 2.97
C GLU A 42 -9.42 12.15 3.24
N ASP A 43 -8.93 11.30 2.35
CA ASP A 43 -8.82 9.87 2.61
C ASP A 43 -7.40 9.59 3.09
N LYS A 44 -7.24 8.66 4.01
CA LYS A 44 -5.95 8.33 4.58
C LYS A 44 -5.81 6.83 4.77
N PHE A 45 -4.67 6.31 4.33
CA PHE A 45 -4.26 4.94 4.61
C PHE A 45 -2.97 4.95 5.38
N VAL A 46 -2.89 4.16 6.43
CA VAL A 46 -1.63 3.86 7.11
C VAL A 46 -1.37 2.38 6.94
N PHE A 47 -0.23 2.05 6.33
CA PHE A 47 0.19 0.65 6.15
C PHE A 47 1.42 0.41 7.01
N ASN A 48 1.30 -0.50 7.97
CA ASN A 48 2.41 -0.89 8.85
C ASN A 48 3.15 -2.08 8.25
N GLU A 49 4.41 -2.24 8.64
CA GLU A 49 5.24 -3.31 8.11
C GLU A 49 4.73 -4.70 8.46
N ASP A 50 3.98 -4.84 9.54
CA ASP A 50 3.49 -6.13 10.01
C ASP A 50 2.20 -6.58 9.33
N GLY A 51 1.73 -5.86 8.32
CA GLY A 51 0.51 -6.21 7.61
C GLY A 51 -0.76 -5.64 8.22
N THR A 52 -0.62 -4.82 9.25
CA THR A 52 -1.76 -4.11 9.83
C THR A 52 -1.77 -2.66 9.36
N GLY A 53 -2.86 -1.97 9.61
CA GLY A 53 -2.96 -0.57 9.25
C GLY A 53 -4.25 0.06 9.71
N THR A 54 -4.47 1.26 9.19
CA THR A 54 -5.66 2.05 9.50
C THR A 54 -6.15 2.73 8.24
N MET A 55 -7.46 2.74 8.07
CA MET A 55 -8.10 3.46 6.97
C MET A 55 -9.02 4.52 7.59
N THR A 56 -8.83 5.77 7.19
CA THR A 56 -9.67 6.86 7.65
C THR A 56 -10.75 7.12 6.61
N THR A 57 -12.00 7.07 7.03
CA THR A 57 -13.15 7.26 6.15
C THR A 57 -13.42 8.75 5.93
N ILE A 58 -14.31 9.03 4.98
CA ILE A 58 -14.78 10.38 4.69
C ILE A 58 -15.37 11.08 5.92
N LEU A 59 -15.88 10.28 6.87
CA LEU A 59 -16.47 10.81 8.10
C LEU A 59 -15.40 11.07 9.17
N GLY A 60 -14.13 10.87 8.87
CA GLY A 60 -13.06 11.04 9.83
C GLY A 60 -12.91 9.91 10.81
N ILE A 61 -13.55 8.78 10.56
CA ILE A 61 -13.49 7.61 11.43
C ILE A 61 -12.35 6.70 10.98
N ASP A 62 -11.48 6.34 11.92
CA ASP A 62 -10.38 5.43 11.67
C ASP A 62 -10.87 3.99 11.85
N LEU A 63 -10.63 3.17 10.84
CA LEU A 63 -10.98 1.75 10.87
C LEU A 63 -9.70 0.93 10.86
N ASP A 64 -9.62 -0.05 11.75
CA ASP A 64 -8.50 -0.98 11.75
C ASP A 64 -8.61 -1.89 10.53
N MET A 65 -7.47 -2.19 9.94
CA MET A 65 -7.43 -3.06 8.77
C MET A 65 -6.19 -3.94 8.78
N THR A 66 -6.24 -4.97 7.97
CA THR A 66 -5.05 -5.74 7.58
C THR A 66 -4.93 -5.65 6.07
N TYR A 67 -3.74 -5.92 5.55
CA TYR A 67 -3.54 -5.85 4.11
C TYR A 67 -2.45 -6.81 3.65
N THR A 68 -2.51 -7.13 2.36
CA THR A 68 -1.42 -7.78 1.65
C THR A 68 -1.15 -6.99 0.38
N ALA A 69 0.11 -6.88 0.02
CA ALA A 69 0.52 -6.17 -1.19
C ALA A 69 1.58 -7.00 -1.91
N GLU A 70 1.20 -7.62 -3.02
CA GLU A 70 2.08 -8.48 -3.80
C GLU A 70 1.75 -8.34 -5.28
N ASP A 71 2.79 -8.28 -6.10
CA ASP A 71 2.66 -8.34 -7.57
C ASP A 71 1.66 -7.35 -8.13
N GLY A 72 1.63 -6.14 -7.58
CA GLY A 72 0.72 -5.12 -8.05
C GLY A 72 -0.70 -5.25 -7.56
N GLU A 73 -0.97 -6.18 -6.64
CA GLU A 73 -2.28 -6.35 -6.03
C GLU A 73 -2.24 -5.98 -4.55
N LEU A 74 -3.15 -5.13 -4.15
CA LEU A 74 -3.33 -4.72 -2.77
C LEU A 74 -4.71 -5.17 -2.31
N ILE A 75 -4.73 -6.01 -1.29
CA ILE A 75 -5.99 -6.45 -0.69
C ILE A 75 -6.06 -5.88 0.72
N VAL A 76 -7.06 -5.06 0.96
CA VAL A 76 -7.31 -4.44 2.26
C VAL A 76 -8.51 -5.11 2.88
N THR A 77 -8.35 -5.62 4.09
CA THR A 77 -9.44 -6.24 4.85
C THR A 77 -9.79 -5.34 6.02
N VAL A 78 -10.99 -4.82 6.01
CA VAL A 78 -11.49 -3.90 7.03
C VAL A 78 -12.48 -4.66 7.91
N ASN A 79 -12.30 -4.54 9.22
CA ASN A 79 -13.22 -5.12 10.19
C ASN A 79 -14.10 -4.00 10.76
N THR A 80 -15.41 -4.10 10.53
CA THR A 80 -16.38 -3.14 11.03
C THR A 80 -17.44 -3.90 11.80
N LEU A 81 -17.47 -3.70 13.12
CA LEU A 81 -18.45 -4.34 14.00
C LEU A 81 -18.51 -5.86 13.83
N GLY A 82 -17.33 -6.47 13.70
CA GLY A 82 -17.22 -7.93 13.57
C GLY A 82 -17.42 -8.45 12.15
N VAL A 83 -17.70 -7.57 11.20
CA VAL A 83 -17.84 -7.96 9.77
C VAL A 83 -16.57 -7.59 9.03
N GLU A 84 -15.97 -8.56 8.38
CA GLU A 84 -14.77 -8.33 7.56
C GLU A 84 -15.17 -8.09 6.11
N THR A 85 -14.60 -7.06 5.53
CA THR A 85 -14.83 -6.71 4.13
C THR A 85 -13.48 -6.60 3.43
N ASP A 86 -13.32 -7.30 2.33
CA ASP A 86 -12.11 -7.23 1.52
C ASP A 86 -12.31 -6.23 0.39
N ILE A 87 -11.34 -5.36 0.21
CA ILE A 87 -11.31 -4.41 -0.90
C ILE A 87 -10.06 -4.73 -1.72
N ASN A 88 -10.26 -5.00 -2.99
CA ASN A 88 -9.17 -5.37 -3.90
C ASN A 88 -8.80 -4.18 -4.77
N TYR A 89 -7.51 -3.85 -4.78
CA TYR A 89 -6.97 -2.81 -5.63
C TYR A 89 -5.83 -3.36 -6.47
N SER A 90 -5.68 -2.82 -7.67
CA SER A 90 -4.39 -2.87 -8.36
C SER A 90 -3.59 -1.66 -7.92
N TYR A 91 -2.29 -1.80 -7.70
CA TYR A 91 -1.50 -0.66 -7.26
C TYR A 91 -0.21 -0.55 -8.08
N LYS A 92 0.25 0.68 -8.20
CA LYS A 92 1.54 0.99 -8.80
C LYS A 92 2.02 2.31 -8.21
N PHE A 93 3.26 2.64 -8.49
CA PHE A 93 3.85 3.90 -8.03
C PHE A 93 4.20 4.76 -9.23
N GLU A 94 3.82 6.02 -9.19
CA GLU A 94 4.19 7.00 -10.21
C GLU A 94 4.69 8.25 -9.52
N LYS A 95 5.92 8.65 -9.81
CA LYS A 95 6.53 9.86 -9.24
C LYS A 95 6.48 9.88 -7.72
N GLY A 96 6.60 8.72 -7.09
CA GLY A 96 6.56 8.60 -5.64
C GLY A 96 5.16 8.55 -5.04
N ASN A 97 4.12 8.63 -5.85
CA ASN A 97 2.75 8.55 -5.38
C ASN A 97 2.22 7.13 -5.57
N LEU A 98 1.29 6.75 -4.70
CA LEU A 98 0.64 5.44 -4.77
C LEU A 98 -0.64 5.57 -5.58
N ILE A 99 -0.72 4.81 -6.65
CA ILE A 99 -1.88 4.80 -7.53
C ILE A 99 -2.67 3.52 -7.28
N LEU A 100 -3.90 3.66 -6.83
CA LEU A 100 -4.81 2.53 -6.58
C LEU A 100 -5.92 2.53 -7.61
N THR A 101 -6.20 1.36 -8.16
CA THR A 101 -7.28 1.20 -9.14
C THR A 101 -8.21 0.10 -8.67
N SER A 102 -9.49 0.38 -8.65
CA SER A 102 -10.53 -0.58 -8.28
C SER A 102 -11.82 -0.22 -9.00
N GLY A 103 -12.44 -1.22 -9.65
CA GLY A 103 -13.72 -1.01 -10.30
C GLY A 103 -13.71 0.05 -11.42
N GLY A 104 -12.56 0.20 -12.08
CA GLY A 104 -12.43 1.20 -13.15
C GLY A 104 -12.11 2.60 -12.64
N GLU A 105 -12.01 2.76 -11.35
CA GLU A 105 -11.69 4.05 -10.72
C GLU A 105 -10.25 4.07 -10.28
N THR A 106 -9.56 5.17 -10.56
CA THR A 106 -8.15 5.34 -10.21
C THR A 106 -8.00 6.45 -9.18
N LEU A 107 -7.32 6.14 -8.09
CA LEU A 107 -7.08 7.08 -6.98
C LEU A 107 -5.59 7.28 -6.81
N GLU A 108 -5.18 8.52 -6.65
CA GLU A 108 -3.78 8.85 -6.43
C GLU A 108 -3.58 9.34 -5.00
N PHE A 109 -2.68 8.66 -4.27
CA PHE A 109 -2.36 9.00 -2.89
C PHE A 109 -0.94 9.53 -2.80
N ILE A 110 -0.75 10.52 -1.96
CA ILE A 110 0.54 11.17 -1.76
C ILE A 110 1.10 10.71 -0.42
N LYS A 111 2.38 10.34 -0.43
CA LYS A 111 3.04 9.87 0.78
C LYS A 111 3.28 11.00 1.75
N GLN A 112 2.94 10.78 2.99
CA GLN A 112 3.22 11.71 4.08
C GLN A 112 4.55 11.38 4.72
N LYS A 113 5.25 12.39 5.13
CA LYS A 113 6.55 12.24 5.78
C LYS A 113 6.43 12.07 7.29
#